data_45d2d4592fc167f87e79c7c27f4a8635
#
_entry.id   45d2d4592fc167f87e79c7c27f4a8635
#
_cell.length_a   1.000
_cell.length_b   1.000
_cell.length_c   1.000
_cell.angle_alpha   90.00
_cell.angle_beta   90.00
_cell.angle_gamma   90.00
#
_symmetry.space_group_name_H-M   'P 1'
#
loop_
_entity.id
_entity.type
_entity.pdbx_description
1 polymer ?
#
loop_
_entity_poly.entity_id
_entity_poly.type
_entity_poly.pdbx_seq_one_letter_code
_entity_poly.pdbx_strand_id
1 'polypeptide(L)'
;MDFNITAGEGAVVFHVASRVQDGFSLTDDDLAEELGEEVRPLLQSLLGKGWLVVDDDRELALSTIARHVVSSRRDAEGPQA
;
A
#
# COMPACT_ATOMS: atom_id res chain seq x y z
N MET A 1 1.46 -10.69 -10.69
CA MET A 1 1.00 -10.06 -9.44
C MET A 1 0.09 -11.03 -8.70
N ASP A 2 0.29 -11.16 -7.41
CA ASP A 2 -0.50 -12.03 -6.56
C ASP A 2 -1.57 -11.22 -5.83
N PHE A 3 -2.84 -11.52 -6.10
CA PHE A 3 -3.97 -10.81 -5.47
C PHE A 3 -4.37 -11.39 -4.12
N ASN A 4 -3.75 -12.50 -3.72
CA ASN A 4 -4.02 -13.12 -2.42
C ASN A 4 -3.26 -12.39 -1.32
N ILE A 5 -3.90 -11.43 -0.69
CA ILE A 5 -3.29 -10.70 0.42
C ILE A 5 -4.14 -10.88 1.68
N THR A 6 -3.47 -10.81 2.82
CA THR A 6 -4.15 -10.90 4.11
C THR A 6 -4.81 -9.57 4.46
N ALA A 7 -5.67 -9.58 5.47
CA ALA A 7 -6.29 -8.36 5.96
C ALA A 7 -5.24 -7.33 6.41
N GLY A 8 -4.17 -7.80 7.06
CA GLY A 8 -3.08 -6.92 7.48
C GLY A 8 -2.35 -6.30 6.30
N GLU A 9 -2.08 -7.10 5.27
CA GLU A 9 -1.45 -6.60 4.05
C GLU A 9 -2.35 -5.59 3.35
N GLY A 10 -3.64 -5.86 3.28
CA GLY A 10 -4.60 -4.93 2.71
C GLY A 10 -4.66 -3.60 3.44
N ALA A 11 -4.61 -3.63 4.76
CA ALA A 11 -4.59 -2.42 5.57
C ALA A 11 -3.35 -1.58 5.26
N VAL A 12 -2.20 -2.22 5.08
CA VAL A 12 -0.96 -1.52 4.72
C VAL A 12 -1.09 -0.86 3.34
N VAL A 13 -1.65 -1.60 2.37
CA VAL A 13 -1.85 -1.05 1.02
C VAL A 13 -2.72 0.20 1.06
N PHE A 14 -3.84 0.15 1.78
CA PHE A 14 -4.73 1.30 1.90
C PHE A 14 -4.07 2.46 2.64
N HIS A 15 -3.28 2.17 3.65
CA HIS A 15 -2.56 3.21 4.38
C HIS A 15 -1.58 3.94 3.45
N VAL A 16 -0.80 3.18 2.69
CA VAL A 16 0.15 3.76 1.73
C VAL A 16 -0.59 4.56 0.67
N ALA A 17 -1.67 4.00 0.14
CA ALA A 17 -2.47 4.67 -0.89
C ALA A 17 -3.00 6.02 -0.39
N SER A 18 -3.50 6.05 0.84
CA SER A 18 -4.04 7.26 1.45
C SER A 18 -2.96 8.32 1.60
N ARG A 19 -1.79 7.93 2.09
CA ARG A 19 -0.68 8.88 2.29
C ARG A 19 -0.15 9.42 0.97
N VAL A 20 0.01 8.56 -0.01
CA VAL A 20 0.50 8.98 -1.32
C VAL A 20 -0.50 9.92 -1.99
N GLN A 21 -1.79 9.64 -1.83
CA GLN A 21 -2.84 10.49 -2.38
C GLN A 21 -2.82 11.88 -1.75
N ASP A 22 -2.45 11.96 -0.47
CA ASP A 22 -2.33 13.25 0.23
C ASP A 22 -1.01 13.97 -0.08
N GLY A 23 -0.17 13.39 -0.92
CA GLY A 23 1.09 14.00 -1.34
C GLY A 23 2.28 13.66 -0.46
N PHE A 24 2.14 12.71 0.43
CA PHE A 24 3.25 12.28 1.29
C PHE A 24 4.08 11.21 0.62
N SER A 25 5.39 11.28 0.86
CA SER A 25 6.32 10.24 0.45
C SER A 25 6.64 9.39 1.66
N LEU A 26 6.56 8.07 1.49
CA LEU A 26 6.76 7.15 2.59
C LEU A 26 7.89 6.17 2.29
N THR A 27 8.68 5.89 3.33
CA THR A 27 9.68 4.81 3.28
C THR A 27 9.19 3.70 4.19
N ASP A 28 9.87 2.54 4.13
CA ASP A 28 9.56 1.43 5.03
C ASP A 28 9.79 1.84 6.50
N ASP A 29 10.80 2.65 6.76
CA ASP A 29 11.07 3.15 8.10
C ASP A 29 9.92 4.02 8.60
N ASP A 30 9.38 4.87 7.74
CA ASP A 30 8.24 5.72 8.10
C ASP A 30 7.03 4.88 8.51
N LEU A 31 6.77 3.81 7.75
CA LEU A 31 5.66 2.92 8.07
C LEU A 31 5.91 2.15 9.36
N ALA A 32 7.14 1.72 9.60
CA ALA A 32 7.48 1.03 10.83
C ALA A 32 7.29 1.94 12.04
N GLU A 33 7.56 3.23 11.90
CA GLU A 33 7.32 4.20 12.96
C GLU A 33 5.83 4.40 13.21
N GLU A 34 5.03 4.47 12.16
CA GLU A 34 3.60 4.74 12.29
C GLU A 34 2.80 3.51 12.70
N LEU A 35 3.15 2.35 12.16
CA LEU A 35 2.37 1.12 12.30
C LEU A 35 3.06 0.06 13.17
N GLY A 36 4.31 0.27 13.53
CA GLY A 36 5.10 -0.68 14.31
C GLY A 36 5.96 -1.57 13.43
N GLU A 37 6.93 -2.23 14.06
CA GLU A 37 7.86 -3.11 13.35
C GLU A 37 7.17 -4.27 12.65
N GLU A 38 5.98 -4.61 13.07
CA GLU A 38 5.18 -5.68 12.48
C GLU A 38 4.87 -5.42 11.01
N VAL A 39 4.95 -4.16 10.58
CA VAL A 39 4.69 -3.81 9.19
C VAL A 39 5.79 -4.31 8.25
N ARG A 40 7.02 -4.48 8.74
CA ARG A 40 8.14 -4.83 7.88
C ARG A 40 7.94 -6.14 7.10
N PRO A 41 7.56 -7.25 7.75
CA PRO A 41 7.30 -8.46 6.98
C PRO A 41 6.14 -8.32 6.01
N LEU A 42 5.14 -7.52 6.37
CA LEU A 42 4.02 -7.25 5.47
C LEU A 42 4.48 -6.49 4.23
N LEU A 43 5.36 -5.51 4.40
CA LEU A 43 5.92 -4.76 3.28
C LEU A 43 6.73 -5.67 2.35
N GLN A 44 7.55 -6.55 2.92
CA GLN A 44 8.34 -7.49 2.12
C GLN A 44 7.42 -8.38 1.29
N SER A 45 6.35 -8.86 1.91
CA SER A 45 5.37 -9.70 1.22
C SER A 45 4.71 -8.93 0.08
N LEU A 46 4.28 -7.70 0.32
CA LEU A 46 3.63 -6.89 -0.69
C LEU A 46 4.56 -6.52 -1.84
N LEU A 47 5.83 -6.27 -1.54
CA LEU A 47 6.82 -6.03 -2.59
C LEU A 47 7.01 -7.28 -3.44
N GLY A 48 7.07 -8.45 -2.82
CA GLY A 48 7.20 -9.71 -3.52
C GLY A 48 5.97 -10.04 -4.36
N LYS A 49 4.79 -9.65 -3.90
CA LYS A 49 3.53 -9.89 -4.61
C LYS A 49 3.24 -8.87 -5.71
N GLY A 50 4.03 -7.81 -5.77
CA GLY A 50 3.87 -6.79 -6.81
C GLY A 50 2.84 -5.72 -6.51
N TRP A 51 2.39 -5.60 -5.26
CA TRP A 51 1.47 -4.54 -4.86
C TRP A 51 2.18 -3.21 -4.64
N LEU A 52 3.40 -3.27 -4.11
CA LEU A 52 4.20 -2.10 -3.82
C LEU A 52 5.48 -2.14 -4.63
N VAL A 53 5.99 -0.98 -4.94
CA VAL A 53 7.30 -0.81 -5.58
C VAL A 53 8.08 0.23 -4.78
N VAL A 54 9.41 0.15 -4.87
CA VAL A 54 10.30 1.10 -4.21
C VAL A 54 11.04 1.85 -5.31
N ASP A 55 11.00 3.16 -5.25
CA ASP A 55 11.70 3.98 -6.24
C ASP A 55 13.18 4.17 -5.84
N ASP A 56 13.89 4.98 -6.61
CA ASP A 56 15.32 5.22 -6.40
C ASP A 56 15.60 5.90 -5.06
N ASP A 57 14.64 6.62 -4.53
CA ASP A 57 14.75 7.32 -3.24
C ASP A 57 14.29 6.48 -2.07
N ARG A 58 14.04 5.19 -2.29
CA ARG A 58 13.51 4.26 -1.30
C ARG A 58 12.11 4.60 -0.82
N GLU A 59 11.41 5.39 -1.58
CA GLU A 59 10.03 5.73 -1.28
C GLU A 59 9.10 4.65 -1.81
N LEU A 60 8.10 4.31 -1.03
CA LEU A 60 7.12 3.30 -1.41
C LEU A 60 6.05 3.90 -2.29
N ALA A 61 5.63 3.14 -3.28
CA ALA A 61 4.55 3.53 -4.17
C ALA A 61 3.73 2.31 -4.52
N LEU A 62 2.49 2.52 -4.93
CA LEU A 62 1.65 1.44 -5.42
C LEU A 62 2.03 1.12 -6.86
N SER A 63 2.04 -0.17 -7.20
CA SER A 63 2.18 -0.57 -8.60
C SER A 63 0.94 -0.09 -9.37
N THR A 64 1.04 -0.05 -10.69
CA THR A 64 -0.07 0.38 -11.53
C THR A 64 -1.32 -0.48 -11.30
N ILE A 65 -1.13 -1.78 -11.21
CA ILE A 65 -2.24 -2.69 -10.99
C ILE A 65 -2.86 -2.48 -9.61
N ALA A 66 -2.02 -2.27 -8.60
CA ALA A 66 -2.51 -2.01 -7.24
C ALA A 66 -3.33 -0.72 -7.18
N ARG A 67 -2.91 0.30 -7.92
CA ARG A 67 -3.68 1.55 -8.00
C ARG A 67 -5.07 1.32 -8.57
N HIS A 68 -5.17 0.50 -9.60
CA HIS A 68 -6.46 0.16 -10.19
C HIS A 68 -7.36 -0.58 -9.22
N VAL A 69 -6.79 -1.56 -8.49
CA VAL A 69 -7.56 -2.32 -7.50
C VAL A 69 -8.10 -1.41 -6.40
N VAL A 70 -7.24 -0.56 -5.86
CA VAL A 70 -7.63 0.37 -4.79
C VAL A 70 -8.69 1.35 -5.28
N SER A 71 -8.51 1.91 -6.48
CA SER A 71 -9.48 2.83 -7.07
C SER A 71 -10.83 2.17 -7.30
N SER A 72 -10.83 0.94 -7.81
CA SER A 72 -12.07 0.19 -8.04
C SER A 72 -12.82 -0.04 -6.74
N ARG A 73 -12.11 -0.40 -5.67
CA ARG A 73 -12.73 -0.62 -4.38
C ARG A 73 -13.30 0.66 -3.79
N ARG A 74 -12.58 1.76 -3.96
CA ARG A 74 -13.06 3.05 -3.48
C ARG A 74 -14.32 3.48 -4.24
N ASP A 75 -14.36 3.25 -5.54
CA ASP A 75 -15.53 3.55 -6.33
C ASP A 75 -16.71 2.69 -5.91
N ALA A 76 -16.47 1.42 -5.63
CA ALA A 76 -17.51 0.50 -5.19
C ALA A 76 -18.02 0.85 -3.80
N GLU A 77 -17.15 1.36 -2.94
CA GLU A 77 -17.50 1.76 -1.58
C GLU A 77 -17.83 3.24 -1.47
N GLY A 78 -17.74 3.95 -2.58
CA GLY A 78 -17.98 5.39 -2.61
C GLY A 78 -19.38 5.74 -2.13
N PRO A 79 -19.72 7.03 -2.17
CA PRO A 79 -21.01 7.47 -1.66
C PRO A 79 -22.12 6.89 -2.50
N GLN A 80 -22.51 5.71 -2.12
CA GLN A 80 -23.59 4.99 -2.75
C GLN A 80 -24.93 5.60 -2.41
N ALA A 81 -24.86 6.78 -2.04
CA ALA A 81 -26.05 7.50 -1.65
C ALA A 81 -27.09 7.44 -2.71
#